data_4ce6b73d4498f9fcc48d11914cd77372
#
_entry.id   4ce6b73d4498f9fcc48d11914cd77372
#
_cell.length_a   1.000
_cell.length_b   1.000
_cell.length_c   1.000
_cell.angle_alpha   90.00
_cell.angle_beta   90.00
_cell.angle_gamma   90.00
#
_symmetry.space_group_name_H-M   'P 1'
#
loop_
_entity.id
_entity.type
_entity.pdbx_description
1 polymer ?
#
loop_
_entity_poly.entity_id
_entity_poly.type
_entity_poly.pdbx_seq_one_letter_code
_entity_poly.pdbx_strand_id
1 'polypeptide(L)'
;MRCPNCGQRLADEAGRCPVCGTVIDEETRRKAMNEDDFASSSFEDTRQSMGEQASAAQSGRTDQMAPDEKRYPARPMKWYKFLIYFSLVLTGFANIWTGVEAVLGMQYETKSQAAQVYAVYPGLHVLDIIYGVLLILLGVYALIVRQYLAGFKAKGPKMLLIMYIVSLVIEVAYIAASSLISGVNLLTASESGMMLISSMIVSLFMIGANKVYFDKRAHLFNK
;
A
#
# COMPACT_ATOMS: atom_id res chain seq x y z
N MET A 1 -23.69 -15.43 -2.75
CA MET A 1 -22.54 -15.50 -1.78
C MET A 1 -21.56 -14.36 -1.97
N ARG A 2 -20.69 -14.09 -0.99
CA ARG A 2 -19.62 -13.08 -1.11
C ARG A 2 -18.27 -13.76 -1.29
N CYS A 3 -17.38 -13.15 -2.08
CA CYS A 3 -16.01 -13.66 -2.25
C CYS A 3 -15.22 -13.51 -0.95
N PRO A 4 -14.62 -14.57 -0.39
CA PRO A 4 -13.90 -14.51 0.87
C PRO A 4 -12.61 -13.70 0.79
N ASN A 5 -12.11 -13.42 -0.41
CA ASN A 5 -10.86 -12.68 -0.61
C ASN A 5 -11.04 -11.17 -0.85
N CYS A 6 -12.15 -10.74 -1.50
CA CYS A 6 -12.35 -9.33 -1.85
C CYS A 6 -13.74 -8.80 -1.48
N GLY A 7 -14.64 -9.62 -0.92
CA GLY A 7 -15.98 -9.23 -0.49
C GLY A 7 -16.98 -8.98 -1.63
N GLN A 8 -16.59 -9.19 -2.90
CA GLN A 8 -17.47 -9.00 -4.05
C GLN A 8 -18.64 -10.00 -4.02
N ARG A 9 -19.85 -9.54 -4.32
CA ARG A 9 -20.99 -10.43 -4.52
C ARG A 9 -20.79 -11.29 -5.76
N LEU A 10 -21.01 -12.57 -5.62
CA LEU A 10 -20.86 -13.57 -6.67
C LEU A 10 -22.17 -14.30 -6.86
N ALA A 11 -22.40 -14.80 -8.08
CA ALA A 11 -23.45 -15.79 -8.32
C ALA A 11 -23.10 -17.08 -7.55
N ASP A 12 -24.09 -17.80 -7.07
CA ASP A 12 -23.89 -18.97 -6.22
C ASP A 12 -23.18 -20.14 -6.92
N GLU A 13 -23.18 -20.14 -8.24
CA GLU A 13 -22.50 -21.12 -9.10
C GLU A 13 -21.11 -20.67 -9.58
N ALA A 14 -20.63 -19.48 -9.18
CA ALA A 14 -19.38 -18.95 -9.66
C ALA A 14 -18.19 -19.81 -9.18
N GLY A 15 -17.49 -20.47 -10.09
CA GLY A 15 -16.28 -21.23 -9.78
C GLY A 15 -15.05 -20.36 -9.56
N ARG A 16 -15.11 -19.05 -9.90
CA ARG A 16 -13.99 -18.11 -9.73
C ARG A 16 -14.54 -16.69 -9.59
N CYS A 17 -13.94 -15.92 -8.68
CA CYS A 17 -14.28 -14.51 -8.52
C CYS A 17 -13.80 -13.68 -9.72
N PRO A 18 -14.68 -12.95 -10.45
CA PRO A 18 -14.29 -12.16 -11.60
C PRO A 18 -13.44 -10.94 -11.24
N VAL A 19 -13.46 -10.50 -9.98
CA VAL A 19 -12.75 -9.31 -9.52
C VAL A 19 -11.32 -9.62 -9.08
N CYS A 20 -11.13 -10.66 -8.25
CA CYS A 20 -9.81 -10.98 -7.68
C CYS A 20 -9.20 -12.29 -8.22
N GLY A 21 -9.94 -13.04 -9.06
CA GLY A 21 -9.48 -14.30 -9.63
C GLY A 21 -9.42 -15.47 -8.66
N THR A 22 -9.87 -15.31 -7.41
CA THR A 22 -9.90 -16.39 -6.41
C THR A 22 -10.78 -17.54 -6.90
N VAL A 23 -10.24 -18.75 -6.88
CA VAL A 23 -11.00 -19.96 -7.17
C VAL A 23 -11.94 -20.24 -5.98
N ILE A 24 -13.20 -20.50 -6.28
CA ILE A 24 -14.24 -20.82 -5.31
C ILE A 24 -14.49 -22.32 -5.43
N ASP A 25 -13.87 -23.09 -4.56
CA ASP A 25 -14.13 -24.51 -4.44
C ASP A 25 -15.42 -24.76 -3.63
N GLU A 26 -15.87 -26.01 -3.61
CA GLU A 26 -17.11 -26.42 -2.96
C GLU A 26 -17.09 -26.16 -1.44
N GLU A 27 -15.92 -26.31 -0.80
CA GLU A 27 -15.75 -26.07 0.62
C GLU A 27 -15.84 -24.58 0.96
N THR A 28 -15.20 -23.71 0.16
CA THR A 28 -15.25 -22.25 0.28
C THR A 28 -16.67 -21.73 0.04
N ARG A 29 -17.38 -22.33 -0.93
CA ARG A 29 -18.78 -22.01 -1.22
C ARG A 29 -19.68 -22.32 -0.02
N ARG A 30 -19.54 -23.51 0.57
CA ARG A 30 -20.34 -23.95 1.73
C ARG A 30 -20.11 -23.06 2.96
N LYS A 31 -18.85 -22.65 3.23
CA LYS A 31 -18.52 -21.71 4.31
C LYS A 31 -19.15 -20.34 4.08
N ALA A 32 -19.09 -19.82 2.87
CA ALA A 32 -19.63 -18.50 2.53
C ALA A 32 -21.18 -18.48 2.57
N MET A 33 -21.86 -19.57 2.28
CA MET A 33 -23.33 -19.69 2.40
C MET A 33 -23.76 -19.76 3.87
N ASN A 34 -23.05 -20.50 4.71
CA ASN A 34 -23.39 -20.60 6.14
C ASN A 34 -23.20 -19.26 6.88
N GLU A 35 -22.26 -18.41 6.48
CA GLU A 35 -22.08 -17.06 7.06
C GLU A 35 -23.18 -16.10 6.64
N ASP A 36 -23.68 -16.19 5.41
CA ASP A 36 -24.80 -15.36 4.94
C ASP A 36 -26.14 -15.76 5.60
N ASP A 37 -26.37 -17.05 5.88
CA ASP A 37 -27.57 -17.55 6.57
C ASP A 37 -27.60 -17.16 8.05
N PHE A 38 -26.46 -17.11 8.72
CA PHE A 38 -26.39 -16.65 10.12
C PHE A 38 -26.63 -15.14 10.25
N ALA A 39 -26.26 -14.35 9.24
CA ALA A 39 -26.51 -12.90 9.22
C ALA A 39 -27.97 -12.57 8.88
N SER A 40 -28.71 -13.44 8.18
CA SER A 40 -30.11 -13.24 7.82
C SER A 40 -31.11 -13.67 8.91
N SER A 41 -30.79 -14.70 9.71
CA SER A 41 -31.69 -15.20 10.75
C SER A 41 -31.88 -14.25 11.93
N SER A 42 -31.02 -13.25 12.14
CA SER A 42 -31.16 -12.24 13.18
C SER A 42 -32.06 -11.05 12.79
N PHE A 43 -32.53 -10.98 11.54
CA PHE A 43 -33.37 -9.87 11.03
C PHE A 43 -34.84 -10.25 10.77
N GLU A 44 -35.23 -11.53 10.82
CA GLU A 44 -36.59 -11.98 10.51
C GLU A 44 -37.57 -11.92 11.70
N ASP A 45 -37.07 -11.83 12.93
CA ASP A 45 -37.96 -11.81 14.12
C ASP A 45 -38.61 -10.46 14.41
N THR A 46 -38.32 -9.42 13.62
CA THR A 46 -38.93 -8.07 13.83
C THR A 46 -39.93 -7.67 12.73
N ARG A 47 -40.20 -8.53 11.74
CA ARG A 47 -41.05 -8.19 10.59
C ARG A 47 -42.43 -8.89 10.54
N GLN A 48 -42.74 -9.74 11.48
CA GLN A 48 -44.03 -10.46 11.48
C GLN A 48 -45.23 -9.71 12.10
N SER A 49 -45.07 -8.42 12.44
CA SER A 49 -46.21 -7.67 13.04
C SER A 49 -46.75 -6.50 12.21
N MET A 50 -46.29 -6.29 10.97
CA MET A 50 -46.88 -5.22 10.14
C MET A 50 -46.86 -5.59 8.66
N GLY A 51 -48.01 -6.06 8.14
CA GLY A 51 -48.14 -6.03 6.69
C GLY A 51 -48.94 -7.09 6.00
N GLU A 52 -50.07 -7.49 6.60
CA GLU A 52 -51.18 -8.11 5.84
C GLU A 52 -52.03 -7.01 5.22
N GLN A 53 -51.56 -6.40 4.13
CA GLN A 53 -52.34 -5.62 3.16
C GLN A 53 -51.45 -5.01 2.10
N ALA A 54 -51.18 -5.75 1.03
CA ALA A 54 -50.86 -5.23 -0.32
C ALA A 54 -50.52 -6.40 -1.28
N SER A 55 -51.47 -7.35 -1.44
CA SER A 55 -51.41 -8.30 -2.56
C SER A 55 -52.43 -7.86 -3.60
N ALA A 56 -52.02 -7.03 -4.54
CA ALA A 56 -52.61 -6.91 -5.88
C ALA A 56 -52.07 -5.67 -6.57
N ALA A 57 -50.99 -5.80 -7.28
CA ALA A 57 -50.59 -5.01 -8.48
C ALA A 57 -49.06 -5.05 -8.62
N GLN A 58 -48.58 -5.95 -9.44
CA GLN A 58 -47.51 -5.67 -10.36
C GLN A 58 -46.98 -6.93 -11.08
N SER A 59 -47.87 -7.49 -11.88
CA SER A 59 -47.48 -8.15 -13.10
C SER A 59 -47.00 -7.05 -14.07
N GLY A 60 -45.79 -7.07 -14.49
CA GLY A 60 -45.27 -6.17 -15.53
C GLY A 60 -44.09 -5.31 -15.07
N ARG A 61 -42.98 -5.90 -14.76
CA ARG A 61 -41.72 -5.17 -14.77
C ARG A 61 -40.74 -5.89 -15.68
N THR A 62 -40.84 -5.46 -16.94
CA THR A 62 -39.81 -5.64 -17.96
C THR A 62 -38.40 -5.54 -17.35
N ASP A 63 -37.56 -6.49 -17.73
CA ASP A 63 -36.13 -6.46 -17.58
C ASP A 63 -35.56 -5.07 -17.96
N GLN A 64 -35.49 -4.16 -17.01
CA GLN A 64 -34.58 -3.04 -17.12
C GLN A 64 -33.20 -3.60 -16.74
N MET A 65 -32.49 -4.06 -17.76
CA MET A 65 -31.05 -4.24 -17.79
C MET A 65 -30.42 -3.02 -17.09
N ALA A 66 -29.87 -3.23 -15.90
CA ALA A 66 -29.06 -2.21 -15.25
C ALA A 66 -27.95 -1.77 -16.20
N PRO A 67 -27.64 -0.44 -16.29
CA PRO A 67 -26.65 0.07 -17.23
C PRO A 67 -25.34 -0.64 -16.98
N ASP A 68 -24.77 -1.14 -18.07
CA ASP A 68 -23.47 -1.80 -18.23
C ASP A 68 -22.50 -1.59 -17.06
N GLU A 69 -22.56 -2.45 -16.07
CA GLU A 69 -21.51 -2.55 -15.07
C GLU A 69 -20.29 -3.07 -15.82
N LYS A 70 -19.39 -2.16 -16.16
CA LYS A 70 -18.14 -2.44 -16.87
C LYS A 70 -17.48 -3.63 -16.20
N ARG A 71 -17.64 -4.82 -16.75
CA ARG A 71 -16.98 -6.06 -16.30
C ARG A 71 -15.49 -5.89 -16.46
N TYR A 72 -14.84 -5.42 -15.40
CA TYR A 72 -13.38 -5.36 -15.38
C TYR A 72 -12.82 -6.78 -15.36
N PRO A 73 -11.92 -7.13 -16.29
CA PRO A 73 -11.33 -8.48 -16.34
C PRO A 73 -10.62 -8.77 -15.01
N ALA A 74 -10.82 -9.98 -14.48
CA ALA A 74 -10.17 -10.45 -13.28
C ALA A 74 -8.64 -10.37 -13.43
N ARG A 75 -7.99 -9.47 -12.68
CA ARG A 75 -6.54 -9.29 -12.74
C ARG A 75 -5.90 -9.88 -11.49
N PRO A 76 -4.87 -10.72 -11.63
CA PRO A 76 -4.21 -11.33 -10.47
C PRO A 76 -3.64 -10.25 -9.55
N MET A 77 -3.91 -10.37 -8.25
CA MET A 77 -3.47 -9.42 -7.22
C MET A 77 -2.12 -9.83 -6.58
N LYS A 78 -1.29 -10.62 -7.27
CA LYS A 78 0.00 -11.09 -6.76
C LYS A 78 0.91 -9.94 -6.36
N TRP A 79 1.01 -8.90 -7.19
CA TRP A 79 1.78 -7.69 -6.91
C TRP A 79 1.28 -6.95 -5.66
N TYR A 80 -0.02 -6.82 -5.51
CA TYR A 80 -0.63 -6.18 -4.35
C TYR A 80 -0.31 -6.92 -3.04
N LYS A 81 -0.44 -8.26 -3.03
CA LYS A 81 -0.07 -9.07 -1.87
C LYS A 81 1.42 -8.94 -1.55
N PHE A 82 2.29 -9.02 -2.54
CA PHE A 82 3.73 -8.79 -2.37
C PHE A 82 4.01 -7.39 -1.78
N LEU A 83 3.37 -6.36 -2.31
CA LEU A 83 3.55 -4.98 -1.85
C LEU A 83 3.18 -4.81 -0.36
N ILE A 84 2.01 -5.33 0.06
CA ILE A 84 1.49 -5.17 1.42
C ILE A 84 2.24 -6.03 2.43
N TYR A 85 2.45 -7.31 2.11
CA TYR A 85 2.98 -8.26 3.09
C TYR A 85 4.50 -8.27 3.16
N PHE A 86 5.17 -7.89 2.09
CA PHE A 86 6.62 -7.93 2.01
C PHE A 86 7.23 -6.54 1.82
N SER A 87 6.96 -5.88 0.70
CA SER A 87 7.67 -4.65 0.33
C SER A 87 7.49 -3.53 1.36
N LEU A 88 6.25 -3.19 1.74
CA LEU A 88 5.99 -2.09 2.69
C LEU A 88 6.46 -2.39 4.11
N VAL A 89 6.40 -3.64 4.54
CA VAL A 89 6.92 -4.05 5.85
C VAL A 89 8.44 -3.92 5.86
N LEU A 90 9.10 -4.48 4.85
CA LEU A 90 10.56 -4.40 4.72
C LEU A 90 11.03 -2.95 4.60
N THR A 91 10.39 -2.14 3.75
CA THR A 91 10.68 -0.71 3.61
C THR A 91 10.51 0.04 4.94
N GLY A 92 9.43 -0.24 5.67
CA GLY A 92 9.20 0.38 6.98
C GLY A 92 10.32 0.09 7.96
N PHE A 93 10.70 -1.17 8.13
CA PHE A 93 11.79 -1.57 9.02
C PHE A 93 13.16 -1.06 8.53
N ALA A 94 13.45 -1.15 7.23
CA ALA A 94 14.71 -0.66 6.67
C ALA A 94 14.87 0.85 6.90
N ASN A 95 13.84 1.65 6.64
CA ASN A 95 13.91 3.09 6.88
C ASN A 95 14.10 3.43 8.37
N ILE A 96 13.42 2.71 9.29
CA ILE A 96 13.64 2.91 10.74
C ILE A 96 15.07 2.55 11.11
N TRP A 97 15.58 1.42 10.62
CA TRP A 97 16.93 0.97 10.91
C TRP A 97 17.98 1.98 10.40
N THR A 98 17.94 2.33 9.10
CA THR A 98 18.83 3.32 8.51
C THR A 98 18.72 4.69 9.19
N GLY A 99 17.50 5.07 9.57
CA GLY A 99 17.28 6.30 10.32
C GLY A 99 17.96 6.30 11.70
N VAL A 100 17.92 5.18 12.42
CA VAL A 100 18.62 5.01 13.70
C VAL A 100 20.14 5.04 13.48
N GLU A 101 20.64 4.36 12.46
CA GLU A 101 22.09 4.38 12.10
C GLU A 101 22.56 5.81 11.82
N ALA A 102 21.78 6.59 11.07
CA ALA A 102 22.11 7.98 10.76
C ALA A 102 22.14 8.86 12.02
N VAL A 103 21.12 8.75 12.91
CA VAL A 103 21.09 9.51 14.17
C VAL A 103 22.23 9.18 15.09
N LEU A 104 22.65 7.90 15.13
CA LEU A 104 23.73 7.43 15.99
C LEU A 104 25.12 7.57 15.35
N GLY A 105 25.21 8.03 14.10
CA GLY A 105 26.47 8.10 13.34
C GLY A 105 27.08 6.74 13.00
N MET A 106 26.25 5.67 13.04
CA MET A 106 26.69 4.30 12.72
C MET A 106 26.87 4.05 11.22
N GLN A 107 26.45 4.98 10.38
CA GLN A 107 26.70 4.97 8.94
C GLN A 107 28.19 5.08 8.57
N TYR A 108 29.02 5.54 9.51
CA TYR A 108 30.47 5.50 9.41
C TYR A 108 30.97 4.20 10.04
N GLU A 109 31.97 3.55 9.45
CA GLU A 109 32.44 2.21 9.88
C GLU A 109 32.75 2.11 11.39
N THR A 110 33.27 3.22 11.96
CA THR A 110 33.59 3.30 13.40
C THR A 110 33.16 4.63 14.01
N LYS A 111 32.87 4.62 15.31
CA LYS A 111 32.56 5.85 16.05
C LYS A 111 33.68 6.87 16.03
N SER A 112 34.96 6.41 15.92
CA SER A 112 36.11 7.29 15.79
C SER A 112 36.15 8.00 14.43
N GLN A 113 35.77 7.32 13.36
CA GLN A 113 35.62 7.94 12.03
C GLN A 113 34.47 8.95 12.02
N ALA A 114 33.31 8.60 12.59
CA ALA A 114 32.19 9.54 12.74
C ALA A 114 32.65 10.82 13.46
N ALA A 115 33.36 10.69 14.59
CA ALA A 115 33.86 11.82 15.36
C ALA A 115 34.85 12.68 14.53
N GLN A 116 35.73 12.08 13.74
CA GLN A 116 36.65 12.78 12.86
C GLN A 116 35.93 13.55 11.77
N VAL A 117 34.95 12.91 11.10
CA VAL A 117 34.16 13.55 10.04
C VAL A 117 33.37 14.72 10.61
N TYR A 118 32.74 14.55 11.76
CA TYR A 118 31.96 15.63 12.40
C TYR A 118 32.86 16.76 12.96
N ALA A 119 34.08 16.45 13.35
CA ALA A 119 35.04 17.50 13.74
C ALA A 119 35.47 18.38 12.56
N VAL A 120 35.59 17.79 11.37
CA VAL A 120 35.93 18.50 10.13
C VAL A 120 34.73 19.21 9.54
N TYR A 121 33.55 18.55 9.57
CA TYR A 121 32.30 19.03 8.97
C TYR A 121 31.16 19.03 10.00
N PRO A 122 31.09 19.99 10.93
CA PRO A 122 30.06 19.99 12.00
C PRO A 122 28.63 20.01 11.46
N GLY A 123 28.40 20.59 10.28
CA GLY A 123 27.11 20.63 9.61
C GLY A 123 26.58 19.25 9.21
N LEU A 124 27.47 18.27 8.95
CA LEU A 124 27.04 16.92 8.62
C LEU A 124 26.37 16.22 9.82
N HIS A 125 26.85 16.45 11.02
CA HIS A 125 26.22 15.85 12.22
C HIS A 125 24.76 16.27 12.37
N VAL A 126 24.46 17.56 12.20
CA VAL A 126 23.09 18.07 12.23
C VAL A 126 22.24 17.53 11.08
N LEU A 127 22.85 17.50 9.89
CA LEU A 127 22.18 16.96 8.70
C LEU A 127 21.82 15.48 8.85
N ASP A 128 22.73 14.67 9.38
CA ASP A 128 22.53 13.23 9.61
C ASP A 128 21.42 12.97 10.63
N ILE A 129 21.35 13.77 11.71
CA ILE A 129 20.27 13.68 12.69
C ILE A 129 18.92 14.00 12.04
N ILE A 130 18.85 15.11 11.27
CA ILE A 130 17.60 15.51 10.59
C ILE A 130 17.18 14.42 9.60
N TYR A 131 18.09 13.93 8.79
CA TYR A 131 17.86 12.87 7.82
C TYR A 131 17.38 11.59 8.50
N GLY A 132 18.04 11.16 9.55
CA GLY A 132 17.67 9.97 10.30
C GLY A 132 16.28 10.06 10.92
N VAL A 133 15.92 11.21 11.51
CA VAL A 133 14.57 11.44 12.03
C VAL A 133 13.52 11.38 10.92
N LEU A 134 13.79 11.99 9.76
CA LEU A 134 12.88 11.93 8.61
C LEU A 134 12.69 10.50 8.10
N LEU A 135 13.76 9.69 8.06
CA LEU A 135 13.66 8.27 7.68
C LEU A 135 12.85 7.46 8.69
N ILE A 136 13.02 7.68 9.99
CA ILE A 136 12.20 7.01 11.01
C ILE A 136 10.72 7.34 10.82
N LEU A 137 10.39 8.62 10.63
CA LEU A 137 9.02 9.05 10.36
C LEU A 137 8.46 8.43 9.08
N LEU A 138 9.27 8.34 8.03
CA LEU A 138 8.91 7.71 6.76
C LEU A 138 8.67 6.21 6.93
N GLY A 139 9.48 5.53 7.75
CA GLY A 139 9.29 4.12 8.07
C GLY A 139 7.99 3.85 8.81
N VAL A 140 7.66 4.67 9.80
CA VAL A 140 6.34 4.61 10.50
C VAL A 140 5.21 4.89 9.50
N TYR A 141 5.37 5.90 8.64
CA TYR A 141 4.38 6.22 7.62
C TYR A 141 4.15 5.05 6.64
N ALA A 142 5.20 4.32 6.25
CA ALA A 142 5.09 3.13 5.40
C ALA A 142 4.21 2.04 6.04
N LEU A 143 4.32 1.82 7.36
CA LEU A 143 3.47 0.89 8.09
C LEU A 143 2.00 1.36 8.14
N ILE A 144 1.77 2.67 8.25
CA ILE A 144 0.43 3.25 8.17
C ILE A 144 -0.16 3.06 6.76
N VAL A 145 0.60 3.36 5.71
CA VAL A 145 0.19 3.15 4.30
C VAL A 145 -0.19 1.69 4.06
N ARG A 146 0.58 0.75 4.62
CA ARG A 146 0.25 -0.67 4.57
C ARG A 146 -1.13 -0.96 5.14
N GLN A 147 -1.50 -0.37 6.28
CA GLN A 147 -2.82 -0.57 6.91
C GLN A 147 -3.96 -0.05 6.01
N TYR A 148 -3.76 1.12 5.40
CA TYR A 148 -4.74 1.71 4.48
C TYR A 148 -4.92 0.87 3.22
N LEU A 149 -3.85 0.35 2.66
CA LEU A 149 -3.90 -0.56 1.52
C LEU A 149 -4.57 -1.88 1.91
N ALA A 150 -4.17 -2.51 3.02
CA ALA A 150 -4.77 -3.76 3.49
C ALA A 150 -6.29 -3.65 3.70
N GLY A 151 -6.76 -2.46 4.10
CA GLY A 151 -8.19 -2.15 4.24
C GLY A 151 -8.89 -1.72 2.95
N PHE A 152 -8.24 -1.75 1.78
CA PHE A 152 -8.80 -1.26 0.50
C PHE A 152 -9.36 0.18 0.55
N LYS A 153 -8.77 1.03 1.41
CA LYS A 153 -9.22 2.40 1.55
C LYS A 153 -8.84 3.24 0.32
N ALA A 154 -9.75 4.10 -0.14
CA ALA A 154 -9.55 4.96 -1.33
C ALA A 154 -8.29 5.84 -1.26
N LYS A 155 -7.86 6.22 -0.07
CA LYS A 155 -6.64 7.02 0.15
C LYS A 155 -5.33 6.22 0.04
N GLY A 156 -5.38 4.88 0.19
CA GLY A 156 -4.19 4.01 0.24
C GLY A 156 -3.25 4.17 -0.95
N PRO A 157 -3.70 4.05 -2.20
CA PRO A 157 -2.84 4.23 -3.37
C PRO A 157 -2.17 5.60 -3.47
N LYS A 158 -2.90 6.67 -3.12
CA LYS A 158 -2.35 8.03 -3.11
C LYS A 158 -1.29 8.19 -2.03
N MET A 159 -1.54 7.69 -0.82
CA MET A 159 -0.56 7.72 0.28
C MET A 159 0.72 6.97 -0.08
N LEU A 160 0.61 5.84 -0.78
CA LEU A 160 1.77 5.08 -1.26
C LEU A 160 2.62 5.89 -2.23
N LEU A 161 2.00 6.55 -3.22
CA LEU A 161 2.72 7.39 -4.17
C LEU A 161 3.38 8.57 -3.49
N ILE A 162 2.69 9.24 -2.57
CA ILE A 162 3.25 10.33 -1.78
C ILE A 162 4.46 9.85 -0.99
N MET A 163 4.39 8.66 -0.37
CA MET A 163 5.50 8.07 0.37
C MET A 163 6.76 7.95 -0.50
N TYR A 164 6.65 7.38 -1.71
CA TYR A 164 7.81 7.24 -2.60
C TYR A 164 8.34 8.59 -3.09
N ILE A 165 7.47 9.55 -3.38
CA ILE A 165 7.89 10.89 -3.80
C ILE A 165 8.63 11.59 -2.65
N VAL A 166 8.10 11.55 -1.43
CA VAL A 166 8.73 12.14 -0.25
C VAL A 166 10.07 11.48 0.05
N SER A 167 10.14 10.14 -0.05
CA SER A 167 11.40 9.41 0.10
C SER A 167 12.47 9.90 -0.88
N LEU A 168 12.11 10.00 -2.16
CA LEU A 168 13.03 10.49 -3.20
C LEU A 168 13.48 11.94 -2.94
N VAL A 169 12.56 12.82 -2.52
CA VAL A 169 12.90 14.22 -2.19
C VAL A 169 13.86 14.30 -1.00
N ILE A 170 13.61 13.52 0.05
CA ILE A 170 14.50 13.46 1.23
C ILE A 170 15.90 12.97 0.82
N GLU A 171 15.98 11.93 0.00
CA GLU A 171 17.24 11.38 -0.48
C GLU A 171 18.03 12.41 -1.32
N VAL A 172 17.40 13.04 -2.30
CA VAL A 172 18.03 14.05 -3.14
C VAL A 172 18.48 15.26 -2.32
N ALA A 173 17.64 15.72 -1.38
CA ALA A 173 17.98 16.84 -0.50
C ALA A 173 19.17 16.52 0.40
N TYR A 174 19.24 15.31 0.95
CA TYR A 174 20.37 14.85 1.75
C TYR A 174 21.67 14.80 0.93
N ILE A 175 21.64 14.23 -0.27
CA ILE A 175 22.80 14.16 -1.18
C ILE A 175 23.28 15.58 -1.52
N ALA A 176 22.39 16.48 -1.87
CA ALA A 176 22.73 17.84 -2.21
C ALA A 176 23.35 18.59 -1.02
N ALA A 177 22.72 18.51 0.15
CA ALA A 177 23.18 19.18 1.36
C ALA A 177 24.55 18.63 1.84
N SER A 178 24.71 17.32 1.86
CA SER A 178 25.98 16.68 2.27
C SER A 178 27.11 17.00 1.28
N SER A 179 26.81 17.05 -0.03
CA SER A 179 27.80 17.46 -1.04
C SER A 179 28.20 18.95 -0.88
N LEU A 180 27.26 19.82 -0.52
CA LEU A 180 27.56 21.23 -0.27
C LEU A 180 28.40 21.44 1.00
N ILE A 181 28.13 20.66 2.06
CA ILE A 181 28.85 20.76 3.34
C ILE A 181 30.26 20.19 3.23
N SER A 182 30.40 19.02 2.60
CA SER A 182 31.69 18.31 2.49
C SER A 182 32.56 18.81 1.35
N GLY A 183 31.98 19.52 0.37
CA GLY A 183 32.67 19.89 -0.87
C GLY A 183 32.96 18.70 -1.81
N VAL A 184 32.49 17.48 -1.45
CA VAL A 184 32.67 16.26 -2.23
C VAL A 184 31.35 15.94 -2.95
N ASN A 185 31.43 15.74 -4.26
CA ASN A 185 30.24 15.29 -5.01
C ASN A 185 30.01 13.79 -4.77
N LEU A 186 29.05 13.46 -3.92
CA LEU A 186 28.71 12.08 -3.57
C LEU A 186 28.26 11.23 -4.77
N LEU A 187 27.70 11.84 -5.82
CA LEU A 187 27.30 11.10 -7.03
C LEU A 187 28.47 10.64 -7.88
N THR A 188 29.61 11.32 -7.78
CA THR A 188 30.84 10.96 -8.51
C THR A 188 31.84 10.16 -7.67
N ALA A 189 31.62 10.05 -6.38
CA ALA A 189 32.41 9.20 -5.48
C ALA A 189 32.09 7.71 -5.79
N SER A 190 33.14 6.97 -6.21
CA SER A 190 33.09 5.73 -6.97
C SER A 190 32.00 4.68 -6.59
N GLU A 191 32.03 4.13 -5.39
CA GLU A 191 31.08 3.06 -5.01
C GLU A 191 29.77 3.63 -4.44
N SER A 192 29.85 4.62 -3.59
CA SER A 192 28.69 5.26 -2.97
C SER A 192 27.78 5.95 -4.01
N GLY A 193 28.36 6.60 -5.02
CA GLY A 193 27.61 7.26 -6.07
C GLY A 193 26.78 6.30 -6.91
N MET A 194 27.31 5.13 -7.22
CA MET A 194 26.58 4.12 -7.99
C MET A 194 25.38 3.55 -7.21
N MET A 195 25.53 3.34 -5.90
CA MET A 195 24.43 2.92 -5.02
C MET A 195 23.33 3.98 -4.95
N LEU A 196 23.68 5.26 -4.80
CA LEU A 196 22.73 6.38 -4.76
C LEU A 196 21.96 6.52 -6.07
N ILE A 197 22.64 6.46 -7.21
CA ILE A 197 22.00 6.51 -8.52
C ILE A 197 21.04 5.34 -8.72
N SER A 198 21.44 4.14 -8.32
CA SER A 198 20.58 2.95 -8.44
C SER A 198 19.35 3.03 -7.55
N SER A 199 19.44 3.56 -6.33
CA SER A 199 18.30 3.75 -5.44
C SER A 199 17.31 4.76 -6.00
N MET A 200 17.79 5.87 -6.59
CA MET A 200 16.97 6.87 -7.27
C MET A 200 16.21 6.27 -8.47
N ILE A 201 16.87 5.47 -9.30
CA ILE A 201 16.26 4.79 -10.44
C ILE A 201 15.18 3.82 -9.97
N VAL A 202 15.46 3.01 -8.94
CA VAL A 202 14.49 2.09 -8.35
C VAL A 202 13.28 2.86 -7.79
N SER A 203 13.48 3.97 -7.10
CA SER A 203 12.42 4.82 -6.56
C SER A 203 11.52 5.37 -7.67
N LEU A 204 12.09 5.89 -8.75
CA LEU A 204 11.35 6.37 -9.91
C LEU A 204 10.56 5.25 -10.59
N PHE A 205 11.17 4.08 -10.77
CA PHE A 205 10.49 2.90 -11.30
C PHE A 205 9.31 2.48 -10.42
N MET A 206 9.48 2.46 -9.11
CA MET A 206 8.42 2.10 -8.17
C MET A 206 7.27 3.10 -8.17
N ILE A 207 7.55 4.40 -8.31
CA ILE A 207 6.51 5.44 -8.48
C ILE A 207 5.68 5.15 -9.74
N GLY A 208 6.34 4.95 -10.88
CA GLY A 208 5.68 4.69 -12.16
C GLY A 208 4.89 3.37 -12.16
N ALA A 209 5.52 2.28 -11.71
CA ALA A 209 4.90 0.95 -11.66
C ALA A 209 3.66 0.93 -10.74
N ASN A 210 3.77 1.51 -9.55
CA ASN A 210 2.65 1.57 -8.63
C ASN A 210 1.54 2.47 -9.12
N LYS A 211 1.85 3.64 -9.71
CA LYS A 211 0.84 4.50 -10.31
C LYS A 211 0.03 3.75 -11.37
N VAL A 212 0.69 3.16 -12.37
CA VAL A 212 0.03 2.40 -13.44
C VAL A 212 -0.75 1.21 -12.87
N TYR A 213 -0.22 0.54 -11.86
CA TYR A 213 -0.88 -0.60 -11.24
C TYR A 213 -2.19 -0.21 -10.55
N PHE A 214 -2.17 0.86 -9.76
CA PHE A 214 -3.34 1.31 -9.00
C PHE A 214 -4.37 2.06 -9.85
N ASP A 215 -3.95 2.82 -10.86
CA ASP A 215 -4.86 3.48 -11.81
C ASP A 215 -5.75 2.44 -12.51
N LYS A 216 -5.18 1.30 -12.90
CA LYS A 216 -5.92 0.19 -13.51
C LYS A 216 -6.84 -0.56 -12.54
N ARG A 217 -6.77 -0.30 -11.24
CA ARG A 217 -7.52 -0.98 -10.17
C ARG A 217 -8.22 0.00 -9.21
N ALA A 218 -8.38 1.24 -9.62
CA ALA A 218 -9.00 2.29 -8.79
C ALA A 218 -10.40 1.90 -8.28
N HIS A 219 -11.15 1.10 -9.07
CA HIS A 219 -12.46 0.59 -8.70
C HIS A 219 -12.48 -0.34 -7.47
N LEU A 220 -11.33 -0.89 -7.05
CA LEU A 220 -11.22 -1.73 -5.86
C LEU A 220 -11.04 -0.92 -4.56
N PHE A 221 -10.69 0.37 -4.67
CA PHE A 221 -10.38 1.26 -3.55
C PHE A 221 -11.47 2.30 -3.37
N ASN A 222 -12.62 1.89 -2.85
CA ASN A 222 -13.80 2.75 -2.66
C ASN A 222 -14.40 2.66 -1.24
N LYS A 223 -13.62 2.15 -0.27
CA LYS A 223 -13.98 2.15 1.15
C LYS A 223 -13.40 3.36 1.89
#